data_fc535efe65d384eaac195c4f4f61759c
#
_entry.id   fc535efe65d384eaac195c4f4f61759c
#
_cell.length_a   1.000
_cell.length_b   1.000
_cell.length_c   1.000
_cell.angle_alpha   90.00
_cell.angle_beta   90.00
_cell.angle_gamma   90.00
#
_symmetry.space_group_name_H-M   'P 1'
#
loop_
_entity.id
_entity.type
_entity.pdbx_description
1 polymer ?
#
loop_
_entity_poly.entity_id
_entity_poly.type
_entity_poly.pdbx_seq_one_letter_code
_entity_poly.pdbx_strand_id
1 'polypeptide(L)'
;LAGNALKAQKKALRTSTLSLTLSFFGFSIMMNFFSLSTLSTQYTYFEKYQNVWDIMVTLKDTKMEDFKLTEKLREIRGIQDCVVYQKAMAKVRIPDSWQSDELAALGGPAVLAGQAASGATDAATAKEAGAWLAEAPIVILDDDAFRAYCEEIGITPRLDGTIILNQIWDSLHSNFRHRIYVPYVKEAQDTVTLLNAKQES
;
A
#
# COMPACT_ATOMS: atom_id res chain seq x y z
N LEU A 1 3.39 -32.05 -65.49
CA LEU A 1 3.18 -32.51 -64.08
C LEU A 1 4.26 -31.93 -63.13
N ALA A 2 5.54 -31.97 -63.47
CA ALA A 2 6.61 -31.49 -62.59
C ALA A 2 6.55 -29.98 -62.25
N GLY A 3 6.18 -29.13 -63.21
CA GLY A 3 6.04 -27.70 -63.00
C GLY A 3 4.94 -27.29 -62.02
N ASN A 4 3.85 -28.05 -61.96
CA ASN A 4 2.75 -27.80 -61.03
C ASN A 4 3.12 -28.26 -59.60
N ALA A 5 3.89 -29.34 -59.48
CA ALA A 5 4.41 -29.81 -58.17
C ALA A 5 5.41 -28.77 -57.58
N LEU A 6 6.28 -28.21 -58.41
CA LEU A 6 7.23 -27.18 -57.97
C LEU A 6 6.54 -25.88 -57.53
N LYS A 7 5.49 -25.46 -58.25
CA LYS A 7 4.66 -24.30 -57.87
C LYS A 7 3.90 -24.56 -56.54
N ALA A 8 3.34 -25.75 -56.35
CA ALA A 8 2.67 -26.14 -55.13
C ALA A 8 3.64 -26.17 -53.92
N GLN A 9 4.84 -26.71 -54.09
CA GLN A 9 5.90 -26.68 -53.06
C GLN A 9 6.32 -25.25 -52.70
N LYS A 10 6.51 -24.37 -53.69
CA LYS A 10 6.82 -22.94 -53.40
C LYS A 10 5.72 -22.25 -52.59
N LYS A 11 4.46 -22.52 -52.96
CA LYS A 11 3.30 -21.95 -52.26
C LYS A 11 3.21 -22.46 -50.80
N ALA A 12 3.39 -23.76 -50.59
CA ALA A 12 3.42 -24.36 -49.27
C ALA A 12 4.53 -23.81 -48.42
N LEU A 13 5.73 -23.70 -48.99
CA LEU A 13 6.90 -23.13 -48.30
C LEU A 13 6.66 -21.69 -47.87
N ARG A 14 6.12 -20.85 -48.76
CA ARG A 14 5.77 -19.45 -48.44
C ARG A 14 4.76 -19.34 -47.30
N THR A 15 3.71 -20.18 -47.36
CA THR A 15 2.68 -20.18 -46.30
C THR A 15 3.26 -20.62 -44.95
N SER A 16 4.08 -21.68 -44.95
CA SER A 16 4.73 -22.16 -43.76
C SER A 16 5.69 -21.11 -43.15
N THR A 17 6.49 -20.46 -44.01
CA THR A 17 7.42 -19.40 -43.59
C THR A 17 6.63 -18.21 -43.00
N LEU A 18 5.57 -17.78 -43.68
CA LEU A 18 4.73 -16.67 -43.20
C LEU A 18 4.08 -16.99 -41.85
N SER A 19 3.53 -18.21 -41.70
CA SER A 19 2.92 -18.67 -40.45
C SER A 19 3.94 -18.71 -39.31
N LEU A 20 5.13 -19.26 -39.59
CA LEU A 20 6.20 -19.32 -38.59
C LEU A 20 6.67 -17.92 -38.19
N THR A 21 6.85 -17.03 -39.15
CA THR A 21 7.26 -15.63 -38.90
C THR A 21 6.20 -14.92 -38.05
N LEU A 22 4.92 -15.09 -38.39
CA LEU A 22 3.81 -14.47 -37.64
C LEU A 22 3.72 -15.00 -36.20
N SER A 23 3.91 -16.30 -36.02
CA SER A 23 3.93 -16.94 -34.72
C SER A 23 5.12 -16.45 -33.87
N PHE A 24 6.30 -16.36 -34.45
CA PHE A 24 7.48 -15.86 -33.77
C PHE A 24 7.35 -14.38 -33.42
N PHE A 25 6.77 -13.58 -34.31
CA PHE A 25 6.50 -12.17 -34.05
C PHE A 25 5.48 -11.99 -32.93
N GLY A 26 4.38 -12.74 -32.94
CA GLY A 26 3.38 -12.75 -31.88
C GLY A 26 3.96 -13.14 -30.52
N PHE A 27 4.79 -14.20 -30.50
CA PHE A 27 5.50 -14.62 -29.30
C PHE A 27 6.46 -13.55 -28.78
N SER A 28 7.22 -12.91 -29.68
CA SER A 28 8.15 -11.84 -29.31
C SER A 28 7.43 -10.62 -28.73
N ILE A 29 6.29 -10.21 -29.30
CA ILE A 29 5.46 -9.14 -28.74
C ILE A 29 4.96 -9.51 -27.35
N MET A 30 4.47 -10.74 -27.19
CA MET A 30 3.95 -11.21 -25.90
C MET A 30 5.03 -11.24 -24.82
N MET A 31 6.22 -11.73 -25.14
CA MET A 31 7.37 -11.74 -24.23
C MET A 31 7.83 -10.33 -23.85
N ASN A 32 7.88 -9.40 -24.82
CA ASN A 32 8.20 -8.01 -24.55
C ASN A 32 7.12 -7.34 -23.67
N PHE A 33 5.85 -7.64 -23.93
CA PHE A 33 4.75 -7.12 -23.11
C PHE A 33 4.84 -7.61 -21.66
N PHE A 34 5.07 -8.89 -21.43
CA PHE A 34 5.26 -9.43 -20.09
C PHE A 34 6.50 -8.86 -19.40
N SER A 35 7.62 -8.75 -20.10
CA SER A 35 8.85 -8.16 -19.58
C SER A 35 8.63 -6.70 -19.19
N LEU A 36 7.98 -5.92 -20.07
CA LEU A 36 7.68 -4.51 -19.80
C LEU A 36 6.67 -4.35 -18.65
N SER A 37 5.66 -5.23 -18.58
CA SER A 37 4.69 -5.25 -17.51
C SER A 37 5.35 -5.56 -16.16
N THR A 38 6.24 -6.55 -16.12
CA THR A 38 6.99 -6.90 -14.90
C THR A 38 7.89 -5.73 -14.48
N LEU A 39 8.60 -5.12 -15.40
CA LEU A 39 9.45 -3.96 -15.13
C LEU A 39 8.63 -2.76 -14.66
N SER A 40 7.48 -2.50 -15.29
CA SER A 40 6.55 -1.44 -14.90
C SER A 40 5.97 -1.68 -13.52
N THR A 41 5.64 -2.92 -13.18
CA THR A 41 5.13 -3.30 -11.86
C THR A 41 6.22 -3.12 -10.80
N GLN A 42 7.45 -3.50 -11.07
CA GLN A 42 8.59 -3.23 -10.18
C GLN A 42 8.76 -1.72 -9.96
N TYR A 43 8.76 -0.92 -11.02
CA TYR A 43 8.93 0.53 -10.92
C TYR A 43 7.79 1.24 -10.21
N THR A 44 6.56 0.75 -10.37
CA THR A 44 5.36 1.41 -9.83
C THR A 44 5.02 0.98 -8.42
N TYR A 45 5.30 -0.27 -8.06
CA TYR A 45 4.92 -0.86 -6.79
C TYR A 45 6.10 -1.12 -5.84
N PHE A 46 7.29 -1.40 -6.34
CA PHE A 46 8.36 -1.97 -5.53
C PHE A 46 9.40 -0.97 -5.02
N GLU A 47 9.66 0.15 -5.70
CA GLU A 47 10.56 1.16 -5.12
C GLU A 47 9.96 1.85 -3.88
N LYS A 48 8.63 1.93 -3.78
CA LYS A 48 7.93 2.50 -2.62
C LYS A 48 7.46 1.47 -1.60
N TYR A 49 7.37 0.22 -1.97
CA TYR A 49 6.83 -0.88 -1.16
C TYR A 49 7.71 -2.12 -1.26
N GLN A 50 9.03 -1.95 -1.38
CA GLN A 50 9.91 -3.08 -1.15
C GLN A 50 9.57 -3.60 0.24
N ASN A 51 9.09 -4.83 0.26
CA ASN A 51 8.97 -5.55 1.49
C ASN A 51 10.37 -5.58 2.10
N VAL A 52 10.55 -4.84 3.16
CA VAL A 52 11.82 -4.78 3.90
C VAL A 52 12.06 -6.10 4.63
N TRP A 53 11.08 -7.02 4.58
CA TRP A 53 11.13 -8.31 5.26
C TRP A 53 11.19 -9.46 4.25
N ASP A 54 11.99 -10.46 4.55
CA ASP A 54 12.04 -11.73 3.81
C ASP A 54 10.86 -12.63 4.19
N ILE A 55 10.46 -12.61 5.47
CA ILE A 55 9.38 -13.44 6.00
C ILE A 55 8.46 -12.58 6.87
N MET A 56 7.16 -12.62 6.58
CA MET A 56 6.12 -12.04 7.43
C MET A 56 5.27 -13.15 8.04
N VAL A 57 5.17 -13.17 9.36
CA VAL A 57 4.34 -14.12 10.10
C VAL A 57 3.21 -13.40 10.80
N THR A 58 1.98 -13.78 10.50
CA THR A 58 0.80 -13.26 11.19
C THR A 58 0.27 -14.30 12.15
N LEU A 59 0.25 -13.96 13.43
CA LEU A 59 -0.32 -14.80 14.48
C LEU A 59 -1.82 -14.52 14.62
N LYS A 60 -2.59 -15.58 14.82
CA LYS A 60 -4.02 -15.48 15.13
C LYS A 60 -4.21 -15.48 16.65
N ASP A 61 -5.17 -14.70 17.12
CA ASP A 61 -5.65 -14.69 18.52
C ASP A 61 -4.58 -14.37 19.58
N THR A 62 -3.63 -13.48 19.28
CA THR A 62 -2.66 -13.00 20.25
C THR A 62 -3.25 -11.89 21.13
N LYS A 63 -2.98 -11.96 22.43
CA LYS A 63 -3.25 -10.86 23.35
C LYS A 63 -2.20 -9.77 23.20
N MET A 64 -2.59 -8.53 23.42
CA MET A 64 -1.74 -7.32 23.28
C MET A 64 -0.44 -7.34 24.12
N GLU A 65 -0.30 -8.29 25.04
CA GLU A 65 0.81 -8.35 26.00
C GLU A 65 1.98 -9.25 25.57
N ASP A 66 1.90 -9.91 24.41
CA ASP A 66 2.87 -10.95 24.00
C ASP A 66 4.02 -10.45 23.13
N PHE A 67 4.63 -9.30 23.46
CA PHE A 67 5.92 -8.90 22.83
C PHE A 67 7.11 -9.80 23.23
N LYS A 68 6.93 -10.69 24.21
CA LYS A 68 7.93 -11.71 24.62
C LYS A 68 8.35 -12.65 23.48
N LEU A 69 7.60 -12.68 22.38
CA LEU A 69 7.96 -13.46 21.21
C LEU A 69 9.21 -12.90 20.50
N THR A 70 9.46 -11.60 20.59
CA THR A 70 10.60 -10.92 19.94
C THR A 70 11.93 -11.49 20.43
N GLU A 71 12.11 -11.68 21.73
CA GLU A 71 13.34 -12.25 22.30
C GLU A 71 13.57 -13.67 21.79
N LYS A 72 12.52 -14.51 21.79
CA LYS A 72 12.60 -15.88 21.31
C LYS A 72 12.90 -15.99 19.81
N LEU A 73 12.39 -15.06 19.02
CA LEU A 73 12.65 -15.03 17.57
C LEU A 73 14.08 -14.57 17.27
N ARG A 74 14.62 -13.62 18.03
CA ARG A 74 16.02 -13.17 17.91
C ARG A 74 17.05 -14.27 18.25
N GLU A 75 16.68 -15.23 19.08
CA GLU A 75 17.54 -16.37 19.43
C GLU A 75 17.64 -17.42 18.30
N ILE A 76 16.75 -17.37 17.31
CA ILE A 76 16.75 -18.34 16.21
C ILE A 76 17.93 -18.06 15.27
N ARG A 77 18.77 -19.10 15.09
CA ARG A 77 19.93 -19.00 14.19
C ARG A 77 19.49 -18.72 12.76
N GLY A 78 20.00 -17.63 12.19
CA GLY A 78 19.72 -17.21 10.81
C GLY A 78 18.76 -16.03 10.70
N ILE A 79 18.16 -15.56 11.78
CA ILE A 79 17.43 -14.31 11.83
C ILE A 79 18.43 -13.18 12.10
N GLN A 80 18.52 -12.22 11.20
CA GLN A 80 19.39 -11.06 11.32
C GLN A 80 18.71 -9.93 12.07
N ASP A 81 17.43 -9.72 11.75
CA ASP A 81 16.59 -8.71 12.37
C ASP A 81 15.15 -9.22 12.50
N CYS A 82 14.46 -8.78 13.54
CA CYS A 82 13.09 -9.18 13.82
C CYS A 82 12.34 -8.02 14.46
N VAL A 83 11.31 -7.54 13.77
CA VAL A 83 10.38 -6.53 14.28
C VAL A 83 9.04 -7.18 14.55
N VAL A 84 8.59 -7.10 15.79
CA VAL A 84 7.25 -7.54 16.18
C VAL A 84 6.36 -6.33 16.37
N TYR A 85 5.21 -6.33 15.72
CA TYR A 85 4.23 -5.27 15.87
C TYR A 85 2.82 -5.83 15.97
N GLN A 86 1.95 -5.06 16.56
CA GLN A 86 0.53 -5.36 16.63
C GLN A 86 -0.26 -4.33 15.84
N LYS A 87 -1.34 -4.77 15.21
CA LYS A 87 -2.27 -3.87 14.51
C LYS A 87 -3.59 -3.83 15.25
N ALA A 88 -4.07 -2.63 15.51
CA ALA A 88 -5.42 -2.38 16.00
C ALA A 88 -6.11 -1.39 15.06
N MET A 89 -7.42 -1.48 14.94
CA MET A 89 -8.23 -0.48 14.27
C MET A 89 -8.90 0.41 15.31
N ALA A 90 -8.75 1.70 15.15
CA ALA A 90 -9.47 2.69 15.95
C ALA A 90 -10.13 3.71 15.04
N LYS A 91 -11.04 4.50 15.59
CA LYS A 91 -11.58 5.68 14.95
C LYS A 91 -10.96 6.91 15.60
N VAL A 92 -10.50 7.83 14.78
CA VAL A 92 -9.97 9.11 15.21
C VAL A 92 -11.05 10.16 14.99
N ARG A 93 -11.35 10.92 16.04
CA ARG A 93 -12.26 12.05 15.95
C ARG A 93 -11.48 13.29 15.57
N ILE A 94 -11.81 13.84 14.39
CA ILE A 94 -11.15 15.01 13.81
C ILE A 94 -12.17 16.15 13.70
N PRO A 95 -12.05 17.19 14.52
CA PRO A 95 -12.89 18.38 14.40
C PRO A 95 -12.79 19.02 13.01
N ASP A 96 -13.88 19.60 12.52
CA ASP A 96 -13.89 20.29 11.23
C ASP A 96 -12.85 21.44 11.17
N SER A 97 -12.56 22.07 12.32
CA SER A 97 -11.56 23.16 12.43
C SER A 97 -10.12 22.70 12.19
N TRP A 98 -9.83 21.40 12.33
CA TRP A 98 -8.49 20.84 12.12
C TRP A 98 -8.21 20.47 10.67
N GLN A 99 -9.25 20.38 9.85
CA GLN A 99 -9.12 19.98 8.46
C GLN A 99 -8.16 20.88 7.69
N SER A 100 -7.28 20.28 6.88
CA SER A 100 -6.35 21.02 6.03
C SER A 100 -7.08 21.73 4.89
N ASP A 101 -6.51 22.82 4.40
CA ASP A 101 -7.07 23.58 3.29
C ASP A 101 -6.99 22.78 1.98
N GLU A 102 -5.96 21.95 1.83
CA GLU A 102 -5.78 21.04 0.70
C GLU A 102 -6.89 19.97 0.66
N LEU A 103 -7.21 19.36 1.81
CA LEU A 103 -8.31 18.41 1.89
C LEU A 103 -9.65 19.09 1.65
N ALA A 104 -9.84 20.30 2.17
CA ALA A 104 -11.05 21.10 1.93
C ALA A 104 -11.23 21.40 0.44
N ALA A 105 -10.16 21.75 -0.28
CA ALA A 105 -10.17 22.00 -1.71
C ALA A 105 -10.57 20.76 -2.53
N LEU A 106 -10.26 19.57 -2.05
CA LEU A 106 -10.68 18.30 -2.67
C LEU A 106 -12.16 17.94 -2.38
N GLY A 107 -12.86 18.72 -1.57
CA GLY A 107 -14.25 18.44 -1.15
C GLY A 107 -14.36 17.85 0.25
N GLY A 108 -13.27 17.83 0.99
CA GLY A 108 -13.24 17.40 2.38
C GLY A 108 -13.32 15.87 2.58
N PRO A 109 -13.46 15.40 3.81
CA PRO A 109 -13.50 13.99 4.15
C PRO A 109 -14.65 13.20 3.50
N ALA A 110 -15.72 13.88 3.05
CA ALA A 110 -16.84 13.25 2.36
C ALA A 110 -16.43 12.59 1.03
N VAL A 111 -15.43 13.14 0.35
CA VAL A 111 -14.87 12.55 -0.88
C VAL A 111 -14.23 11.20 -0.60
N LEU A 112 -13.61 11.04 0.56
CA LEU A 112 -12.98 9.80 1.01
C LEU A 112 -14.03 8.73 1.31
N ALA A 113 -15.15 9.11 1.92
CA ALA A 113 -16.27 8.20 2.16
C ALA A 113 -16.86 7.68 0.84
N GLY A 114 -16.94 8.54 -0.19
CA GLY A 114 -17.35 8.15 -1.54
C GLY A 114 -16.36 7.20 -2.22
N GLN A 115 -15.08 7.36 -1.96
CA GLN A 115 -14.01 6.49 -2.48
C GLN A 115 -14.00 5.12 -1.77
N ALA A 116 -14.25 5.08 -0.48
CA ALA A 116 -14.38 3.84 0.28
C ALA A 116 -15.56 3.00 -0.27
N ALA A 117 -16.67 3.62 -0.59
CA ALA A 117 -17.81 2.94 -1.22
C ALA A 117 -17.49 2.35 -2.60
N SER A 118 -16.50 2.91 -3.31
CA SER A 118 -16.00 2.38 -4.59
C SER A 118 -14.94 1.29 -4.45
N GLY A 119 -14.59 0.88 -3.22
CA GLY A 119 -13.58 -0.14 -2.93
C GLY A 119 -12.13 0.34 -3.07
N ALA A 120 -11.92 1.65 -3.25
CA ALA A 120 -10.59 2.22 -3.46
C ALA A 120 -9.83 2.49 -2.16
N THR A 121 -10.52 2.60 -1.02
CA THR A 121 -9.91 2.78 0.30
C THR A 121 -10.74 2.10 1.39
N ASP A 122 -10.06 1.53 2.39
CA ASP A 122 -10.69 0.93 3.57
C ASP A 122 -11.12 1.99 4.62
N ALA A 123 -10.96 3.27 4.33
CA ALA A 123 -11.23 4.36 5.26
C ALA A 123 -12.72 4.72 5.26
N ALA A 124 -13.51 4.03 6.05
CA ALA A 124 -14.87 4.46 6.33
C ALA A 124 -14.85 5.73 7.19
N THR A 125 -15.34 6.83 6.62
CA THR A 125 -15.43 8.12 7.31
C THR A 125 -16.90 8.43 7.58
N ALA A 126 -17.27 8.63 8.84
CA ALA A 126 -18.61 9.03 9.24
C ALA A 126 -18.58 10.49 9.74
N LYS A 127 -19.59 11.27 9.39
CA LYS A 127 -19.71 12.65 9.89
C LYS A 127 -20.55 12.67 11.17
N GLU A 128 -19.99 13.30 12.17
CA GLU A 128 -20.73 13.72 13.39
C GLU A 128 -20.93 15.23 13.40
N ALA A 129 -21.68 15.75 14.36
CA ALA A 129 -21.89 17.18 14.51
C ALA A 129 -20.54 17.91 14.79
N GLY A 130 -20.01 18.61 13.79
CA GLY A 130 -18.77 19.40 13.89
C GLY A 130 -17.47 18.60 13.91
N ALA A 131 -17.50 17.30 13.58
CA ALA A 131 -16.31 16.47 13.51
C ALA A 131 -16.48 15.30 12.51
N TRP A 132 -15.38 14.73 12.10
CA TRP A 132 -15.32 13.52 11.31
C TRP A 132 -14.72 12.38 12.12
N LEU A 133 -15.28 11.19 11.94
CA LEU A 133 -14.69 9.94 12.44
C LEU A 133 -13.96 9.27 11.29
N ALA A 134 -12.66 9.25 11.34
CA ALA A 134 -11.81 8.56 10.38
C ALA A 134 -11.32 7.24 10.97
N GLU A 135 -11.41 6.15 10.22
CA GLU A 135 -10.75 4.90 10.59
C GLU A 135 -9.24 5.08 10.50
N ALA A 136 -8.53 4.74 11.56
CA ALA A 136 -7.10 4.82 11.66
C ALA A 136 -6.51 3.46 12.06
N PRO A 137 -5.69 2.84 11.22
CA PRO A 137 -4.91 1.70 11.65
C PRO A 137 -3.84 2.16 12.64
N ILE A 138 -3.81 1.54 13.80
CA ILE A 138 -2.79 1.76 14.82
C ILE A 138 -1.80 0.63 14.74
N VAL A 139 -0.52 0.97 14.62
CA VAL A 139 0.60 0.04 14.72
C VAL A 139 1.25 0.25 16.09
N ILE A 140 1.31 -0.79 16.89
CA ILE A 140 1.91 -0.80 18.20
C ILE A 140 3.25 -1.50 18.08
N LEU A 141 4.32 -0.81 18.42
CA LEU A 141 5.69 -1.29 18.41
C LEU A 141 6.20 -1.44 19.86
N ASP A 142 7.18 -2.29 20.07
CA ASP A 142 7.95 -2.27 21.29
C ASP A 142 8.87 -1.01 21.32
N ASP A 143 9.42 -0.71 22.48
CA ASP A 143 10.22 0.50 22.69
C ASP A 143 11.44 0.56 21.78
N ASP A 144 12.09 -0.57 21.54
CA ASP A 144 13.31 -0.64 20.72
C ASP A 144 12.99 -0.44 19.24
N ALA A 145 11.93 -1.10 18.73
CA ALA A 145 11.47 -0.92 17.37
C ALA A 145 10.96 0.51 17.14
N PHE A 146 10.30 1.10 18.13
CA PHE A 146 9.84 2.49 18.05
C PHE A 146 11.02 3.49 18.01
N ARG A 147 12.06 3.28 18.82
CA ARG A 147 13.28 4.10 18.77
C ARG A 147 13.97 4.00 17.42
N ALA A 148 14.17 2.78 16.93
CA ALA A 148 14.80 2.55 15.63
C ALA A 148 14.02 3.24 14.50
N TYR A 149 12.70 3.16 14.53
CA TYR A 149 11.84 3.85 13.56
C TYR A 149 11.96 5.38 13.66
N CYS A 150 11.99 5.94 14.88
CA CYS A 150 12.19 7.37 15.08
C CYS A 150 13.55 7.85 14.53
N GLU A 151 14.61 7.08 14.76
CA GLU A 151 15.94 7.38 14.24
C GLU A 151 15.97 7.37 12.71
N GLU A 152 15.34 6.39 12.09
CA GLU A 152 15.27 6.28 10.64
C GLU A 152 14.57 7.49 10.00
N ILE A 153 13.50 7.99 10.62
CA ILE A 153 12.76 9.16 10.13
C ILE A 153 13.31 10.50 10.65
N GLY A 154 14.40 10.48 11.44
CA GLY A 154 15.08 11.68 11.96
C GLY A 154 14.31 12.41 13.06
N ILE A 155 13.47 11.73 13.83
CA ILE A 155 12.70 12.28 14.94
C ILE A 155 13.28 11.79 16.27
N THR A 156 13.37 12.70 17.25
CA THR A 156 13.76 12.31 18.61
C THR A 156 12.69 11.41 19.24
N PRO A 157 13.03 10.19 19.68
CA PRO A 157 12.05 9.25 20.21
C PRO A 157 11.48 9.72 21.56
N ARG A 158 10.16 9.71 21.67
CA ARG A 158 9.41 9.92 22.90
C ARG A 158 8.53 8.72 23.15
N LEU A 159 8.87 7.88 24.11
CA LEU A 159 8.17 6.62 24.39
C LEU A 159 6.75 6.82 24.94
N ASP A 160 6.45 8.00 25.44
CA ASP A 160 5.11 8.44 25.87
C ASP A 160 4.30 9.08 24.72
N GLY A 161 4.85 9.12 23.52
CA GLY A 161 4.30 9.76 22.37
C GLY A 161 3.74 8.80 21.32
N THR A 162 3.07 9.38 20.31
CA THR A 162 2.56 8.66 19.14
C THR A 162 2.95 9.41 17.88
N ILE A 163 3.37 8.69 16.86
CA ILE A 163 3.63 9.26 15.54
C ILE A 163 2.37 9.12 14.70
N ILE A 164 1.87 10.23 14.17
CA ILE A 164 0.71 10.27 13.28
C ILE A 164 1.19 10.56 11.87
N LEU A 165 0.88 9.66 10.93
CA LEU A 165 1.07 9.90 9.51
C LEU A 165 -0.08 10.76 9.00
N ASN A 166 0.17 12.08 8.96
CA ASN A 166 -0.81 13.05 8.51
C ASN A 166 -0.83 13.19 6.99
N GLN A 167 -1.26 12.13 6.31
CA GLN A 167 -1.36 12.15 4.84
C GLN A 167 -2.49 11.25 4.36
N ILE A 168 -3.19 11.72 3.35
CA ILE A 168 -4.26 11.01 2.69
C ILE A 168 -4.02 10.99 1.19
N TRP A 169 -4.37 9.89 0.55
CA TRP A 169 -4.22 9.75 -0.88
C TRP A 169 -5.26 10.58 -1.63
N ASP A 170 -4.78 11.50 -2.47
CA ASP A 170 -5.61 12.22 -3.43
C ASP A 170 -5.79 11.35 -4.68
N SER A 171 -6.89 10.62 -4.75
CA SER A 171 -7.19 9.77 -5.90
C SER A 171 -7.67 10.54 -7.13
N LEU A 172 -8.10 11.79 -6.97
CA LEU A 172 -8.60 12.61 -8.08
C LEU A 172 -7.46 13.11 -8.97
N HIS A 173 -6.35 13.51 -8.38
CA HIS A 173 -5.19 14.04 -9.08
C HIS A 173 -4.04 13.07 -9.20
N SER A 174 -4.13 11.91 -8.52
CA SER A 174 -3.15 10.83 -8.64
C SER A 174 -3.33 10.03 -9.94
N ASN A 175 -2.23 9.53 -10.44
CA ASN A 175 -2.24 8.54 -11.52
C ASN A 175 -1.30 7.36 -11.15
N PHE A 176 -1.21 6.35 -12.03
CA PHE A 176 -0.42 5.16 -11.74
C PHE A 176 1.09 5.42 -11.58
N ARG A 177 1.61 6.55 -12.09
CA ARG A 177 3.01 6.96 -11.97
C ARG A 177 3.26 7.94 -10.83
N HIS A 178 2.26 8.78 -10.53
CA HIS A 178 2.34 9.84 -9.53
C HIS A 178 1.20 9.70 -8.52
N ARG A 179 1.54 9.29 -7.33
CA ARG A 179 0.61 9.32 -6.19
C ARG A 179 0.80 10.62 -5.43
N ILE A 180 -0.27 11.37 -5.34
CA ILE A 180 -0.32 12.63 -4.60
C ILE A 180 -0.99 12.36 -3.26
N TYR A 181 -0.38 12.88 -2.21
CA TYR A 181 -0.92 12.82 -0.86
C TYR A 181 -1.08 14.25 -0.34
N VAL A 182 -2.15 14.50 0.36
CA VAL A 182 -2.43 15.78 1.03
C VAL A 182 -2.53 15.56 2.53
N PRO A 183 -2.20 16.57 3.36
CA PRO A 183 -2.36 16.44 4.79
C PRO A 183 -3.86 16.38 5.15
N TYR A 184 -4.19 15.58 6.16
CA TYR A 184 -5.56 15.51 6.68
C TYR A 184 -5.85 16.68 7.62
N VAL A 185 -4.90 16.98 8.51
CA VAL A 185 -5.00 18.08 9.49
C VAL A 185 -3.97 19.17 9.18
N LYS A 186 -4.32 20.43 9.48
CA LYS A 186 -3.47 21.60 9.22
C LYS A 186 -2.17 21.58 10.00
N GLU A 187 -2.26 21.22 11.27
CA GLU A 187 -1.18 21.33 12.25
C GLU A 187 -1.12 20.08 13.11
N ALA A 188 0.06 19.79 13.64
CA ALA A 188 0.23 18.74 14.63
C ALA A 188 -0.61 19.04 15.88
N GLN A 189 -1.29 18.04 16.38
CA GLN A 189 -2.13 18.14 17.56
C GLN A 189 -1.42 17.49 18.74
N ASP A 190 -1.45 18.14 19.91
CA ASP A 190 -0.85 17.59 21.14
C ASP A 190 -1.58 16.32 21.62
N THR A 191 -2.87 16.25 21.36
CA THR A 191 -3.71 15.11 21.74
C THR A 191 -4.73 14.80 20.66
N VAL A 192 -4.97 13.51 20.44
CA VAL A 192 -5.98 13.01 19.51
C VAL A 192 -6.88 12.01 20.24
N THR A 193 -8.19 12.18 20.09
CA THR A 193 -9.16 11.27 20.69
C THR A 193 -9.31 10.02 19.82
N LEU A 194 -8.94 8.88 20.39
CA LEU A 194 -9.17 7.57 19.80
C LEU A 194 -10.44 6.96 20.35
N LEU A 195 -11.29 6.48 19.46
CA LEU A 195 -12.51 5.76 19.79
C LEU A 195 -12.34 4.29 19.43
N ASN A 196 -12.96 3.40 20.19
CA ASN A 196 -12.96 1.99 19.87
C ASN A 196 -13.67 1.78 18.51
N ALA A 197 -13.15 0.87 17.68
CA ALA A 197 -13.75 0.51 16.40
C ALA A 197 -15.18 -0.05 16.55
N LYS A 198 -15.48 -0.68 17.68
CA LYS A 198 -16.83 -1.03 18.09
C LYS A 198 -17.40 0.17 18.86
N GLN A 199 -18.05 1.06 18.15
CA GLN A 199 -18.89 2.06 18.76
C GLN A 199 -20.11 1.31 19.33
N GLU A 200 -20.03 0.89 20.57
CA GLU A 200 -21.20 0.51 21.33
C GLU A 200 -21.92 1.82 21.68
N SER A 201 -23.08 1.97 21.06
CA SER A 201 -24.06 3.02 21.35
C SER A 201 -24.63 2.85 22.76
#